data_6dcf42d6963d5370295c9c08ef23e00c
#
_entry.id   6dcf42d6963d5370295c9c08ef23e00c
#
_cell.length_a   1.000
_cell.length_b   1.000
_cell.length_c   1.000
_cell.angle_alpha   90.00
_cell.angle_beta   90.00
_cell.angle_gamma   90.00
#
_symmetry.space_group_name_H-M   'P 1'
#
loop_
_entity.id
_entity.type
_entity.pdbx_description
1 polymer ?
#
loop_
_entity_poly.entity_id
_entity_poly.type
_entity_poly.pdbx_seq_one_letter_code
_entity_poly.pdbx_strand_id
1 'polypeptide(L)'
;MKVVIIGPAYPLRGGLASFDQRLCSAFTEAGHDASIYSFSLQYPGFLFPGTTQYSSDPPPEGIEIHSLINSISPLNWLSTGERLRKEAPDLLVVRYWLPFMGPALGTILRRVRKNGRTRIIAITDNVLPHEKRPGDLVFTRYFLKACDGFITMSDEVMQDLRKFEKTKPAEKVIHPLYDNFGEIVPKPDARQMLNEKLNLNIGADEKIVLFFGFIRKYKGLDLLLRAMAEPGIREAGIRLLVAGEYYDEEKTYTDLIAELKIKDRLILKTDFIPDSEVQYYLCASDAVIQPYRHATQSGVTPLAYHFEKPMIVTDVGSLPSHVIHEQTGLVAKPEPSSIARAILRFFELGEDYFIPHLRMEKKKYSWKNLVNTILGLSHDIQK
;
A
#
# COMPACT_ATOMS: atom_id res chain seq x y z
N MET A 1 24.87 -8.40 8.79
CA MET A 1 24.68 -9.09 7.50
C MET A 1 24.54 -8.05 6.41
N LYS A 2 25.00 -8.39 5.19
CA LYS A 2 24.71 -7.57 4.02
C LYS A 2 23.34 -7.97 3.42
N VAL A 3 22.41 -7.04 3.40
CA VAL A 3 21.03 -7.24 2.93
C VAL A 3 20.79 -6.40 1.68
N VAL A 4 20.31 -7.00 0.61
CA VAL A 4 19.88 -6.28 -0.58
C VAL A 4 18.39 -6.46 -0.78
N ILE A 5 17.68 -5.36 -0.95
CA ILE A 5 16.25 -5.36 -1.31
C ILE A 5 16.15 -5.11 -2.81
N ILE A 6 15.40 -5.94 -3.53
CA ILE A 6 15.02 -5.68 -4.92
C ILE A 6 13.55 -5.28 -4.95
N GLY A 7 13.28 -4.02 -5.29
CA GLY A 7 11.92 -3.50 -5.39
C GLY A 7 11.89 -2.04 -5.82
N PRO A 8 10.69 -1.45 -5.99
CA PRO A 8 10.56 -0.04 -6.28
C PRO A 8 11.13 0.81 -5.15
N ALA A 9 11.84 1.88 -5.50
CA ALA A 9 12.30 2.90 -4.56
C ALA A 9 12.52 4.21 -5.33
N TYR A 10 12.83 5.29 -4.63
CA TYR A 10 13.15 6.58 -5.25
C TYR A 10 14.09 6.41 -6.47
N PRO A 11 13.86 7.12 -7.58
CA PRO A 11 12.88 8.18 -7.80
C PRO A 11 11.44 7.71 -8.12
N LEU A 12 11.15 6.41 -8.03
CA LEU A 12 9.80 5.90 -8.22
C LEU A 12 8.91 6.26 -7.02
N ARG A 13 7.61 6.45 -7.27
CA ARG A 13 6.61 6.84 -6.27
C ARG A 13 5.62 5.72 -5.94
N GLY A 14 4.88 5.92 -4.85
CA GLY A 14 3.75 5.10 -4.43
C GLY A 14 4.09 4.09 -3.33
N GLY A 15 3.06 3.45 -2.78
CA GLY A 15 3.16 2.66 -1.56
C GLY A 15 4.19 1.54 -1.57
N LEU A 16 4.50 0.93 -2.73
CA LEU A 16 5.57 -0.07 -2.82
C LEU A 16 6.95 0.54 -2.61
N ALA A 17 7.21 1.72 -3.21
CA ALA A 17 8.48 2.41 -3.06
C ALA A 17 8.68 2.88 -1.61
N SER A 18 7.67 3.50 -1.01
CA SER A 18 7.70 3.95 0.39
C SER A 18 7.88 2.77 1.35
N PHE A 19 7.24 1.61 1.08
CA PHE A 19 7.41 0.41 1.87
C PHE A 19 8.85 -0.14 1.79
N ASP A 20 9.41 -0.28 0.59
CA ASP A 20 10.73 -0.87 0.41
C ASP A 20 11.83 0.04 1.00
N GLN A 21 11.66 1.36 0.90
CA GLN A 21 12.52 2.33 1.56
C GLN A 21 12.46 2.20 3.09
N ARG A 22 11.24 2.10 3.65
CA ARG A 22 11.08 1.94 5.10
C ARG A 22 11.58 0.57 5.59
N LEU A 23 11.43 -0.50 4.79
CA LEU A 23 12.00 -1.81 5.08
C LEU A 23 13.54 -1.75 5.12
N CYS A 24 14.15 -1.01 4.19
CA CYS A 24 15.60 -0.81 4.18
C CYS A 24 16.06 -0.11 5.46
N SER A 25 15.39 0.97 5.86
CA SER A 25 15.65 1.64 7.15
C SER A 25 15.49 0.69 8.33
N ALA A 26 14.47 -0.17 8.35
CA ALA A 26 14.23 -1.11 9.43
C ALA A 26 15.33 -2.18 9.54
N PHE A 27 15.91 -2.62 8.43
CA PHE A 27 17.10 -3.48 8.46
C PHE A 27 18.33 -2.74 9.00
N THR A 28 18.51 -1.47 8.61
CA THR A 28 19.62 -0.63 9.12
C THR A 28 19.48 -0.37 10.63
N GLU A 29 18.27 -0.06 11.10
CA GLU A 29 17.93 0.07 12.53
C GLU A 29 18.20 -1.22 13.31
N ALA A 30 18.05 -2.38 12.68
CA ALA A 30 18.38 -3.68 13.25
C ALA A 30 19.88 -4.02 13.19
N GLY A 31 20.75 -3.11 12.74
CA GLY A 31 22.20 -3.29 12.68
C GLY A 31 22.70 -4.05 11.44
N HIS A 32 21.95 -4.07 10.36
CA HIS A 32 22.35 -4.68 9.10
C HIS A 32 22.79 -3.63 8.08
N ASP A 33 23.72 -4.02 7.18
CA ASP A 33 24.13 -3.22 6.02
C ASP A 33 23.11 -3.45 4.89
N ALA A 34 22.17 -2.50 4.73
CA ALA A 34 21.03 -2.65 3.83
C ALA A 34 21.06 -1.64 2.68
N SER A 35 20.74 -2.10 1.45
CA SER A 35 20.63 -1.26 0.27
C SER A 35 19.50 -1.74 -0.64
N ILE A 36 19.04 -0.86 -1.56
CA ILE A 36 17.96 -1.15 -2.49
C ILE A 36 18.47 -1.17 -3.93
N TYR A 37 18.14 -2.22 -4.67
CA TYR A 37 18.27 -2.31 -6.12
C TYR A 37 16.91 -2.05 -6.75
N SER A 38 16.71 -0.83 -7.23
CA SER A 38 15.46 -0.34 -7.80
C SER A 38 15.48 -0.34 -9.33
N PHE A 39 14.38 0.09 -9.92
CA PHE A 39 14.19 0.10 -11.37
C PHE A 39 14.63 1.43 -11.98
N SER A 40 15.44 1.36 -13.03
CA SER A 40 15.66 2.45 -13.98
C SER A 40 14.47 2.58 -14.95
N LEU A 41 13.77 1.46 -15.22
CA LEU A 41 12.49 1.41 -15.91
C LEU A 41 11.61 0.34 -15.24
N GLN A 42 10.58 0.76 -14.50
CA GLN A 42 9.63 -0.15 -13.87
C GLN A 42 8.54 -0.58 -14.86
N TYR A 43 7.86 0.37 -15.47
CA TYR A 43 6.84 0.14 -16.49
C TYR A 43 7.14 0.95 -17.74
N PRO A 44 7.01 0.36 -18.95
CA PRO A 44 6.88 1.14 -20.16
C PRO A 44 5.73 2.15 -20.05
N GLY A 45 5.91 3.38 -20.57
CA GLY A 45 4.94 4.46 -20.39
C GLY A 45 3.49 4.08 -20.77
N PHE A 46 3.32 3.26 -21.82
CA PHE A 46 1.98 2.81 -22.27
C PHE A 46 1.31 1.78 -21.32
N LEU A 47 2.05 1.21 -20.38
CA LEU A 47 1.49 0.28 -19.37
C LEU A 47 1.22 0.95 -18.02
N PHE A 48 1.69 2.19 -17.85
CA PHE A 48 1.49 2.91 -16.60
C PHE A 48 0.18 3.73 -16.68
N PRO A 49 -0.80 3.48 -15.79
CA PRO A 49 -2.11 4.13 -15.88
C PRO A 49 -2.13 5.56 -15.30
N GLY A 50 -1.12 5.98 -14.53
CA GLY A 50 -1.03 7.31 -13.93
C GLY A 50 -0.27 8.31 -14.79
N THR A 51 -0.19 9.57 -14.34
CA THR A 51 0.49 10.67 -15.04
C THR A 51 2.00 10.51 -15.09
N THR A 52 2.62 10.08 -13.99
CA THR A 52 4.07 9.84 -13.88
C THR A 52 4.36 8.71 -12.90
N GLN A 53 5.49 8.02 -13.08
CA GLN A 53 5.98 7.00 -12.15
C GLN A 53 6.94 7.59 -11.10
N TYR A 54 7.28 8.87 -11.22
CA TYR A 54 8.34 9.51 -10.44
C TYR A 54 7.79 10.40 -9.35
N SER A 55 8.48 10.40 -8.19
CA SER A 55 8.18 11.26 -7.06
C SER A 55 8.63 12.70 -7.34
N SER A 56 7.88 13.64 -6.77
CA SER A 56 8.28 15.05 -6.66
C SER A 56 9.00 15.35 -5.34
N ASP A 57 8.98 14.41 -4.39
CA ASP A 57 9.67 14.56 -3.11
C ASP A 57 11.20 14.43 -3.28
N PRO A 58 12.01 14.98 -2.36
CA PRO A 58 13.46 14.77 -2.37
C PRO A 58 13.83 13.29 -2.12
N PRO A 59 15.07 12.87 -2.47
CA PRO A 59 15.53 11.53 -2.18
C PRO A 59 15.50 11.26 -0.67
N PRO A 60 15.14 10.03 -0.23
CA PRO A 60 15.16 9.68 1.18
C PRO A 60 16.59 9.70 1.72
N GLU A 61 16.77 10.25 2.93
CA GLU A 61 18.06 10.29 3.58
C GLU A 61 18.46 8.93 4.18
N GLY A 62 19.75 8.63 4.17
CA GLY A 62 20.31 7.45 4.83
C GLY A 62 20.00 6.10 4.19
N ILE A 63 19.44 6.09 2.95
CA ILE A 63 19.14 4.87 2.22
C ILE A 63 19.98 4.82 0.93
N GLU A 64 20.78 3.76 0.76
CA GLU A 64 21.51 3.52 -0.47
C GLU A 64 20.60 2.89 -1.52
N ILE A 65 20.36 3.60 -2.65
CA ILE A 65 19.45 3.17 -3.72
C ILE A 65 20.20 3.12 -5.06
N HIS A 66 20.15 1.96 -5.70
CA HIS A 66 20.72 1.72 -7.03
C HIS A 66 19.61 1.52 -8.07
N SER A 67 19.29 2.53 -8.88
CA SER A 67 18.27 2.45 -9.93
C SER A 67 18.85 1.80 -11.21
N LEU A 68 18.91 0.47 -11.25
CA LEU A 68 19.62 -0.30 -12.27
C LEU A 68 18.75 -1.23 -13.10
N ILE A 69 17.60 -1.68 -12.59
CA ILE A 69 16.80 -2.73 -13.21
C ILE A 69 15.91 -2.15 -14.30
N ASN A 70 16.03 -2.66 -15.52
CA ASN A 70 15.11 -2.39 -16.60
C ASN A 70 14.18 -3.60 -16.78
N SER A 71 12.88 -3.43 -16.49
CA SER A 71 11.89 -4.50 -16.46
C SER A 71 11.68 -5.25 -17.78
N ILE A 72 12.09 -4.67 -18.90
CA ILE A 72 11.86 -5.23 -20.25
C ILE A 72 13.16 -5.57 -21.01
N SER A 73 14.35 -5.44 -20.38
CA SER A 73 15.63 -5.69 -21.05
C SER A 73 16.32 -6.98 -20.54
N PRO A 74 16.27 -8.10 -21.29
CA PRO A 74 16.91 -9.35 -20.88
C PRO A 74 18.43 -9.23 -20.64
N LEU A 75 19.12 -8.44 -21.42
CA LEU A 75 20.55 -8.21 -21.21
C LEU A 75 20.83 -7.47 -19.90
N ASN A 76 19.97 -6.52 -19.54
CA ASN A 76 20.06 -5.83 -18.26
C ASN A 76 19.80 -6.80 -17.09
N TRP A 77 18.86 -7.74 -17.20
CA TRP A 77 18.60 -8.73 -16.15
C TRP A 77 19.82 -9.61 -15.89
N LEU A 78 20.51 -10.03 -16.97
CA LEU A 78 21.73 -10.83 -16.85
C LEU A 78 22.88 -10.05 -16.22
N SER A 79 23.09 -8.79 -16.63
CA SER A 79 24.15 -7.93 -16.09
C SER A 79 23.90 -7.54 -14.62
N THR A 80 22.67 -7.18 -14.28
CA THR A 80 22.27 -6.88 -12.88
C THR A 80 22.40 -8.12 -12.00
N GLY A 81 21.92 -9.28 -12.49
CA GLY A 81 22.07 -10.54 -11.76
C GLY A 81 23.53 -10.95 -11.58
N GLU A 82 24.41 -10.69 -12.55
CA GLU A 82 25.85 -10.95 -12.42
C GLU A 82 26.54 -10.00 -11.42
N ARG A 83 26.14 -8.73 -11.41
CA ARG A 83 26.61 -7.76 -10.42
C ARG A 83 26.26 -8.23 -9.00
N LEU A 84 24.99 -8.55 -8.74
CA LEU A 84 24.52 -9.06 -7.45
C LEU A 84 25.15 -10.42 -7.09
N ARG A 85 25.40 -11.28 -8.07
CA ARG A 85 26.12 -12.55 -7.85
C ARG A 85 27.53 -12.34 -7.31
N LYS A 86 28.26 -11.35 -7.86
CA LYS A 86 29.63 -10.99 -7.44
C LYS A 86 29.62 -10.26 -6.09
N GLU A 87 28.64 -9.41 -5.86
CA GLU A 87 28.44 -8.69 -4.60
C GLU A 87 28.14 -9.66 -3.44
N ALA A 88 27.47 -10.77 -3.77
CA ALA A 88 27.17 -11.89 -2.89
C ALA A 88 26.59 -11.47 -1.52
N PRO A 89 25.45 -10.73 -1.47
CA PRO A 89 24.82 -10.39 -0.21
C PRO A 89 24.46 -11.66 0.58
N ASP A 90 24.39 -11.56 1.89
CA ASP A 90 23.98 -12.68 2.75
C ASP A 90 22.50 -12.99 2.58
N LEU A 91 21.69 -11.93 2.45
CA LEU A 91 20.24 -12.00 2.25
C LEU A 91 19.81 -11.09 1.10
N LEU A 92 18.97 -11.60 0.22
CA LEU A 92 18.28 -10.84 -0.82
C LEU A 92 16.78 -10.93 -0.57
N VAL A 93 16.16 -9.80 -0.30
CA VAL A 93 14.71 -9.66 -0.17
C VAL A 93 14.17 -9.10 -1.49
N VAL A 94 13.21 -9.78 -2.11
CA VAL A 94 12.66 -9.32 -3.40
C VAL A 94 11.16 -9.07 -3.28
N ARG A 95 10.72 -7.90 -3.71
CA ARG A 95 9.31 -7.55 -3.78
C ARG A 95 8.65 -8.14 -5.03
N TYR A 96 7.49 -8.78 -4.87
CA TYR A 96 6.72 -9.34 -5.99
C TYR A 96 5.24 -8.95 -5.88
N TRP A 97 4.76 -8.17 -6.85
CA TRP A 97 3.40 -7.61 -6.84
C TRP A 97 2.63 -7.82 -8.14
N LEU A 98 3.30 -8.21 -9.23
CA LEU A 98 2.68 -8.37 -10.55
C LEU A 98 3.43 -9.42 -11.38
N PRO A 99 2.73 -10.36 -12.06
CA PRO A 99 3.36 -11.39 -12.91
C PRO A 99 4.28 -10.84 -14.00
N PHE A 100 3.99 -9.65 -14.54
CA PHE A 100 4.83 -8.96 -15.52
C PHE A 100 6.31 -8.83 -15.07
N MET A 101 6.56 -8.70 -13.77
CA MET A 101 7.92 -8.61 -13.21
C MET A 101 8.61 -9.99 -13.14
N GLY A 102 7.87 -11.08 -13.29
CA GLY A 102 8.37 -12.45 -13.11
C GLY A 102 9.57 -12.79 -13.97
N PRO A 103 9.60 -12.53 -15.29
CA PRO A 103 10.74 -12.79 -16.16
C PRO A 103 12.01 -12.04 -15.73
N ALA A 104 11.91 -10.74 -15.46
CA ALA A 104 13.04 -9.91 -15.05
C ALA A 104 13.61 -10.38 -13.71
N LEU A 105 12.79 -10.35 -12.67
CA LEU A 105 13.20 -10.76 -11.32
C LEU A 105 13.66 -12.21 -11.26
N GLY A 106 12.89 -13.13 -11.85
CA GLY A 106 13.25 -14.55 -11.87
C GLY A 106 14.58 -14.85 -12.56
N THR A 107 14.97 -14.08 -13.58
CA THR A 107 16.26 -14.21 -14.27
C THR A 107 17.40 -13.66 -13.41
N ILE A 108 17.22 -12.49 -12.81
CA ILE A 108 18.18 -11.89 -11.87
C ILE A 108 18.46 -12.86 -10.72
N LEU A 109 17.41 -13.37 -10.07
CA LEU A 109 17.54 -14.28 -8.93
C LEU A 109 18.26 -15.59 -9.27
N ARG A 110 17.99 -16.20 -10.44
CA ARG A 110 18.71 -17.39 -10.90
C ARG A 110 20.18 -17.13 -11.11
N ARG A 111 20.53 -15.92 -11.54
CA ARG A 111 21.94 -15.55 -11.69
C ARG A 111 22.61 -15.42 -10.33
N VAL A 112 21.94 -14.76 -9.36
CA VAL A 112 22.41 -14.62 -7.97
C VAL A 112 22.62 -16.00 -7.32
N ARG A 113 21.69 -16.93 -7.46
CA ARG A 113 21.78 -18.28 -6.89
C ARG A 113 23.06 -19.04 -7.25
N LYS A 114 23.71 -18.70 -8.35
CA LYS A 114 24.97 -19.31 -8.76
C LYS A 114 26.15 -19.03 -7.82
N ASN A 115 26.01 -18.07 -6.89
CA ASN A 115 27.05 -17.84 -5.86
C ASN A 115 27.01 -18.86 -4.71
N GLY A 116 25.90 -19.62 -4.57
CA GLY A 116 25.74 -20.70 -3.59
C GLY A 116 25.56 -20.24 -2.13
N ARG A 117 25.55 -18.91 -1.84
CA ARG A 117 25.50 -18.41 -0.45
C ARG A 117 24.30 -17.48 -0.16
N THR A 118 23.89 -16.64 -1.11
CA THR A 118 22.79 -15.68 -0.91
C THR A 118 21.48 -16.41 -0.71
N ARG A 119 20.78 -16.12 0.39
CA ARG A 119 19.42 -16.58 0.64
C ARG A 119 18.44 -15.61 -0.01
N ILE A 120 17.39 -16.11 -0.64
CA ILE A 120 16.44 -15.30 -1.41
C ILE A 120 15.05 -15.46 -0.83
N ILE A 121 14.52 -14.40 -0.20
CA ILE A 121 13.16 -14.36 0.35
C ILE A 121 12.33 -13.37 -0.45
N ALA A 122 11.17 -13.81 -0.91
CA ALA A 122 10.23 -12.95 -1.61
C ALA A 122 9.14 -12.44 -0.66
N ILE A 123 8.90 -11.12 -0.66
CA ILE A 123 7.68 -10.53 -0.11
C ILE A 123 6.66 -10.48 -1.26
N THR A 124 5.57 -11.23 -1.12
CA THR A 124 4.55 -11.33 -2.17
C THR A 124 3.31 -10.54 -1.79
N ASP A 125 3.00 -9.49 -2.57
CA ASP A 125 1.79 -8.69 -2.40
C ASP A 125 0.59 -9.33 -3.08
N ASN A 126 0.82 -9.86 -4.30
CA ASN A 126 -0.15 -10.61 -5.07
C ASN A 126 0.56 -11.74 -5.84
N VAL A 127 0.07 -12.96 -5.73
CA VAL A 127 0.56 -14.10 -6.49
C VAL A 127 -0.29 -14.30 -7.75
N LEU A 128 -1.60 -14.10 -7.61
CA LEU A 128 -2.56 -14.06 -8.71
C LEU A 128 -3.00 -12.62 -8.93
N PRO A 129 -2.95 -12.10 -10.18
CA PRO A 129 -3.43 -10.75 -10.45
C PRO A 129 -4.96 -10.71 -10.41
N HIS A 130 -5.53 -9.56 -10.01
CA HIS A 130 -6.97 -9.33 -10.07
C HIS A 130 -7.50 -9.38 -11.49
N GLU A 131 -6.71 -8.93 -12.46
CA GLU A 131 -6.99 -9.01 -13.90
C GLU A 131 -6.03 -10.00 -14.54
N LYS A 132 -6.53 -11.17 -14.92
CA LYS A 132 -5.72 -12.25 -15.51
C LYS A 132 -5.36 -11.93 -16.97
N ARG A 133 -4.07 -12.12 -17.29
CA ARG A 133 -3.53 -11.98 -18.65
C ARG A 133 -2.86 -13.29 -19.10
N PRO A 134 -2.81 -13.56 -20.41
CA PRO A 134 -2.05 -14.69 -20.94
C PRO A 134 -0.59 -14.63 -20.47
N GLY A 135 -0.06 -15.75 -19.96
CA GLY A 135 1.32 -15.85 -19.48
C GLY A 135 1.51 -15.62 -17.98
N ASP A 136 0.57 -14.98 -17.27
CA ASP A 136 0.72 -14.66 -15.84
C ASP A 136 1.13 -15.86 -14.98
N LEU A 137 0.47 -17.02 -15.17
CA LEU A 137 0.77 -18.21 -14.41
C LEU A 137 2.19 -18.76 -14.67
N VAL A 138 2.67 -18.63 -15.91
CA VAL A 138 4.02 -19.07 -16.29
C VAL A 138 5.06 -18.14 -15.66
N PHE A 139 4.85 -16.83 -15.73
CA PHE A 139 5.74 -15.83 -15.18
C PHE A 139 5.81 -15.92 -13.66
N THR A 140 4.67 -16.09 -13.00
CA THR A 140 4.60 -16.31 -11.55
C THR A 140 5.39 -17.59 -11.15
N ARG A 141 5.14 -18.73 -11.80
CA ARG A 141 5.91 -19.96 -11.53
C ARG A 141 7.39 -19.79 -11.77
N TYR A 142 7.76 -19.09 -12.85
CA TYR A 142 9.15 -18.82 -13.16
C TYR A 142 9.84 -18.04 -12.05
N PHE A 143 9.18 -17.03 -11.51
CA PHE A 143 9.67 -16.22 -10.38
C PHE A 143 9.76 -17.07 -9.10
N LEU A 144 8.66 -17.67 -8.65
CA LEU A 144 8.59 -18.38 -7.36
C LEU A 144 9.61 -19.51 -7.24
N LYS A 145 9.91 -20.20 -8.34
CA LYS A 145 10.96 -21.25 -8.38
C LYS A 145 12.36 -20.71 -8.06
N ALA A 146 12.61 -19.41 -8.26
CA ALA A 146 13.91 -18.80 -8.00
C ALA A 146 14.11 -18.38 -6.53
N CYS A 147 13.05 -18.31 -5.74
CA CYS A 147 13.07 -17.93 -4.33
C CYS A 147 13.32 -19.14 -3.42
N ASP A 148 13.86 -18.91 -2.22
CA ASP A 148 14.10 -19.95 -1.21
C ASP A 148 12.98 -19.94 -0.14
N GLY A 149 12.38 -18.78 0.14
CA GLY A 149 11.27 -18.62 1.09
C GLY A 149 10.38 -17.42 0.74
N PHE A 150 9.26 -17.28 1.46
CA PHE A 150 8.25 -16.29 1.15
C PHE A 150 7.69 -15.62 2.41
N ILE A 151 7.38 -14.34 2.28
CA ILE A 151 6.55 -13.58 3.22
C ILE A 151 5.27 -13.18 2.51
N THR A 152 4.14 -13.35 3.15
CA THR A 152 2.83 -12.85 2.71
C THR A 152 2.24 -11.95 3.78
N MET A 153 1.34 -11.04 3.41
CA MET A 153 0.73 -10.10 4.36
C MET A 153 -0.79 -10.32 4.51
N SER A 154 -1.34 -11.36 3.86
CA SER A 154 -2.74 -11.78 4.03
C SER A 154 -2.90 -13.28 3.85
N ASP A 155 -3.99 -13.83 4.40
CA ASP A 155 -4.34 -15.24 4.25
C ASP A 155 -4.66 -15.60 2.79
N GLU A 156 -5.30 -14.69 2.06
CA GLU A 156 -5.63 -14.89 0.64
C GLU A 156 -4.37 -15.05 -0.20
N VAL A 157 -3.38 -14.16 -0.01
CA VAL A 157 -2.09 -14.26 -0.73
C VAL A 157 -1.33 -15.53 -0.34
N MET A 158 -1.39 -15.95 0.94
CA MET A 158 -0.80 -17.22 1.38
C MET A 158 -1.47 -18.42 0.70
N GLN A 159 -2.81 -18.44 0.63
CA GLN A 159 -3.55 -19.49 -0.06
C GLN A 159 -3.21 -19.53 -1.56
N ASP A 160 -3.11 -18.38 -2.20
CA ASP A 160 -2.72 -18.28 -3.60
C ASP A 160 -1.27 -18.75 -3.82
N LEU A 161 -0.33 -18.38 -2.95
CA LEU A 161 1.04 -18.86 -2.99
C LEU A 161 1.09 -20.40 -2.92
N ARG A 162 0.33 -21.01 -2.02
CA ARG A 162 0.30 -22.47 -1.82
C ARG A 162 -0.29 -23.25 -3.01
N LYS A 163 -1.02 -22.60 -3.92
CA LYS A 163 -1.43 -23.21 -5.20
C LYS A 163 -0.24 -23.43 -6.15
N PHE A 164 0.84 -22.64 -6.02
CA PHE A 164 2.03 -22.69 -6.87
C PHE A 164 3.24 -23.35 -6.19
N GLU A 165 3.44 -23.07 -4.90
CA GLU A 165 4.58 -23.51 -4.11
C GLU A 165 4.10 -24.10 -2.78
N LYS A 166 4.23 -25.43 -2.66
CA LYS A 166 3.68 -26.20 -1.53
C LYS A 166 4.69 -26.51 -0.43
N THR A 167 5.97 -26.48 -0.76
CA THR A 167 7.03 -27.07 0.07
C THR A 167 7.95 -26.06 0.71
N LYS A 168 8.27 -24.96 0.01
CA LYS A 168 9.19 -23.97 0.54
C LYS A 168 8.59 -23.23 1.74
N PRO A 169 9.44 -22.84 2.70
CA PRO A 169 8.99 -22.12 3.89
C PRO A 169 8.33 -20.79 3.50
N ALA A 170 7.23 -20.47 4.18
CA ALA A 170 6.51 -19.21 4.00
C ALA A 170 5.84 -18.82 5.31
N GLU A 171 5.98 -17.55 5.65
CA GLU A 171 5.42 -16.93 6.85
C GLU A 171 4.42 -15.85 6.49
N LYS A 172 3.37 -15.70 7.33
CA LYS A 172 2.44 -14.58 7.24
C LYS A 172 2.78 -13.54 8.30
N VAL A 173 2.93 -12.29 7.88
CA VAL A 173 3.17 -11.15 8.76
C VAL A 173 2.09 -10.10 8.54
N ILE A 174 1.64 -9.44 9.60
CA ILE A 174 0.77 -8.27 9.47
C ILE A 174 1.57 -7.16 8.79
N HIS A 175 0.96 -6.49 7.78
CA HIS A 175 1.59 -5.38 7.08
C HIS A 175 2.00 -4.29 8.08
N PRO A 176 3.29 -3.91 8.19
CA PRO A 176 3.74 -2.88 9.14
C PRO A 176 3.06 -1.53 8.92
N LEU A 177 3.14 -0.65 9.91
CA LEU A 177 2.67 0.73 9.77
C LEU A 177 3.43 1.47 8.68
N TYR A 178 2.77 2.39 8.02
CA TYR A 178 3.43 3.40 7.20
C TYR A 178 3.82 4.62 8.07
N ASP A 179 4.86 4.45 8.88
CA ASP A 179 5.39 5.47 9.81
C ASP A 179 6.35 6.47 9.13
N ASN A 180 6.58 6.31 7.84
CA ASN A 180 7.42 7.17 7.01
C ASN A 180 6.65 8.24 6.20
N PHE A 181 5.35 8.42 6.47
CA PHE A 181 4.54 9.46 5.83
C PHE A 181 4.33 10.71 6.71
N GLY A 182 5.17 10.90 7.72
CA GLY A 182 5.12 12.01 8.66
C GLY A 182 4.50 11.67 10.00
N GLU A 183 4.44 12.65 10.88
CA GLU A 183 3.96 12.52 12.25
C GLU A 183 2.47 12.87 12.36
N ILE A 184 1.85 12.46 13.47
CA ILE A 184 0.48 12.87 13.80
C ILE A 184 0.50 14.35 14.16
N VAL A 185 -0.17 15.17 13.37
CA VAL A 185 -0.35 16.60 13.64
C VAL A 185 -1.75 16.87 14.15
N PRO A 186 -1.97 17.94 14.96
CA PRO A 186 -3.31 18.32 15.40
C PRO A 186 -4.23 18.60 14.21
N LYS A 187 -5.49 18.18 14.31
CA LYS A 187 -6.47 18.33 13.24
C LYS A 187 -6.63 19.78 12.73
N PRO A 188 -6.67 20.81 13.61
CA PRO A 188 -6.73 22.20 13.16
C PRO A 188 -5.52 22.60 12.31
N ASP A 189 -4.32 22.19 12.70
CA ASP A 189 -3.07 22.49 11.99
C ASP A 189 -3.05 21.82 10.62
N ALA A 190 -3.49 20.54 10.55
CA ALA A 190 -3.62 19.83 9.30
C ALA A 190 -4.62 20.50 8.35
N ARG A 191 -5.77 20.97 8.85
CA ARG A 191 -6.77 21.70 8.08
C ARG A 191 -6.24 23.04 7.58
N GLN A 192 -5.53 23.78 8.43
CA GLN A 192 -4.89 25.03 8.05
C GLN A 192 -3.90 24.79 6.90
N MET A 193 -3.03 23.79 7.01
CA MET A 193 -2.05 23.45 5.97
C MET A 193 -2.70 23.09 4.63
N LEU A 194 -3.81 22.33 4.65
CA LEU A 194 -4.54 21.99 3.44
C LEU A 194 -5.22 23.23 2.83
N ASN A 195 -5.78 24.11 3.66
CA ASN A 195 -6.40 25.35 3.19
C ASN A 195 -5.37 26.29 2.54
N GLU A 196 -4.20 26.44 3.15
CA GLU A 196 -3.13 27.31 2.64
C GLU A 196 -2.51 26.75 1.34
N LYS A 197 -2.19 25.45 1.30
CA LYS A 197 -1.52 24.85 0.14
C LYS A 197 -2.45 24.59 -1.04
N LEU A 198 -3.70 24.19 -0.78
CA LEU A 198 -4.63 23.71 -1.79
C LEU A 198 -5.81 24.66 -2.01
N ASN A 199 -5.82 25.79 -1.30
CA ASN A 199 -6.94 26.74 -1.31
C ASN A 199 -8.28 26.03 -1.04
N LEU A 200 -8.27 25.00 -0.17
CA LEU A 200 -9.45 24.30 0.29
C LEU A 200 -10.09 25.11 1.42
N ASN A 201 -11.39 25.20 1.40
CA ASN A 201 -12.12 25.90 2.48
C ASN A 201 -12.68 24.85 3.45
N ILE A 202 -11.82 24.36 4.36
CA ILE A 202 -12.17 23.39 5.39
C ILE A 202 -12.35 24.14 6.72
N GLY A 203 -13.57 24.16 7.24
CA GLY A 203 -13.86 24.75 8.56
C GLY A 203 -13.32 23.93 9.72
N ALA A 204 -13.07 24.59 10.86
CA ALA A 204 -12.48 23.94 12.04
C ALA A 204 -13.35 22.78 12.58
N ASP A 205 -14.66 22.95 12.58
CA ASP A 205 -15.63 21.99 13.16
C ASP A 205 -16.37 21.15 12.10
N GLU A 206 -15.93 21.20 10.84
CA GLU A 206 -16.57 20.42 9.79
C GLU A 206 -16.38 18.90 9.99
N LYS A 207 -17.43 18.16 9.71
CA LYS A 207 -17.42 16.68 9.68
C LYS A 207 -16.88 16.19 8.34
N ILE A 208 -15.67 15.61 8.35
CA ILE A 208 -14.98 15.20 7.12
C ILE A 208 -14.60 13.73 7.17
N VAL A 209 -15.08 12.96 6.19
CA VAL A 209 -14.61 11.61 5.93
C VAL A 209 -13.67 11.60 4.73
N LEU A 210 -12.65 10.73 4.74
CA LEU A 210 -11.60 10.68 3.74
C LEU A 210 -11.68 9.39 2.90
N PHE A 211 -11.68 9.54 1.58
CA PHE A 211 -11.26 8.48 0.66
C PHE A 211 -9.83 8.78 0.21
N PHE A 212 -8.90 7.83 0.41
CA PHE A 212 -7.48 8.04 0.14
C PHE A 212 -6.88 7.01 -0.82
N GLY A 213 -5.95 7.48 -1.68
CA GLY A 213 -5.13 6.69 -2.60
C GLY A 213 -5.74 6.53 -3.99
N PHE A 214 -5.04 5.81 -4.88
CA PHE A 214 -5.43 5.66 -6.29
C PHE A 214 -6.89 5.31 -6.47
N ILE A 215 -7.59 6.05 -7.33
CA ILE A 215 -9.00 5.82 -7.64
C ILE A 215 -9.08 4.72 -8.69
N ARG A 216 -9.58 3.56 -8.27
CA ARG A 216 -9.81 2.37 -9.10
C ARG A 216 -11.18 1.79 -8.81
N LYS A 217 -11.82 1.19 -9.82
CA LYS A 217 -13.17 0.63 -9.73
C LYS A 217 -13.37 -0.31 -8.54
N TYR A 218 -12.38 -1.17 -8.27
CA TYR A 218 -12.47 -2.11 -7.14
C TYR A 218 -12.47 -1.42 -5.77
N LYS A 219 -11.96 -0.18 -5.67
CA LYS A 219 -11.96 0.61 -4.43
C LYS A 219 -13.30 1.29 -4.13
N GLY A 220 -14.26 1.24 -5.05
CA GLY A 220 -15.66 1.55 -4.79
C GLY A 220 -15.96 3.01 -4.46
N LEU A 221 -15.18 3.99 -4.99
CA LEU A 221 -15.52 5.41 -4.80
C LEU A 221 -16.95 5.72 -5.24
N ASP A 222 -17.44 5.06 -6.29
CA ASP A 222 -18.83 5.21 -6.76
C ASP A 222 -19.88 4.78 -5.72
N LEU A 223 -19.59 3.74 -4.91
CA LEU A 223 -20.45 3.35 -3.77
C LEU A 223 -20.47 4.44 -2.70
N LEU A 224 -19.31 5.02 -2.41
CA LEU A 224 -19.20 6.08 -1.42
C LEU A 224 -19.90 7.38 -1.90
N LEU A 225 -19.75 7.77 -3.17
CA LEU A 225 -20.45 8.91 -3.74
C LEU A 225 -21.98 8.75 -3.62
N ARG A 226 -22.50 7.53 -3.88
CA ARG A 226 -23.94 7.24 -3.67
C ARG A 226 -24.32 7.27 -2.19
N ALA A 227 -23.46 6.81 -1.28
CA ALA A 227 -23.69 6.93 0.16
C ALA A 227 -23.74 8.40 0.62
N MET A 228 -22.90 9.26 0.05
CA MET A 228 -22.91 10.71 0.34
C MET A 228 -24.18 11.42 -0.15
N ALA A 229 -24.93 10.81 -1.07
CA ALA A 229 -26.22 11.34 -1.55
C ALA A 229 -27.38 11.02 -0.61
N GLU A 230 -27.23 10.10 0.33
CA GLU A 230 -28.28 9.70 1.28
C GLU A 230 -28.73 10.92 2.14
N PRO A 231 -30.08 11.08 2.37
CA PRO A 231 -30.61 12.22 3.09
C PRO A 231 -29.98 12.45 4.47
N GLY A 232 -29.79 11.38 5.27
CA GLY A 232 -29.20 11.50 6.60
C GLY A 232 -27.77 12.02 6.60
N ILE A 233 -26.95 11.69 5.60
CA ILE A 233 -25.61 12.25 5.43
C ILE A 233 -25.69 13.76 5.12
N ARG A 234 -26.68 14.13 4.30
CA ARG A 234 -26.95 15.53 3.98
C ARG A 234 -27.34 16.33 5.20
N GLU A 235 -28.28 15.85 5.97
CA GLU A 235 -28.78 16.49 7.19
C GLU A 235 -27.71 16.62 8.26
N ALA A 236 -26.82 15.61 8.37
CA ALA A 236 -25.71 15.61 9.31
C ALA A 236 -24.56 16.57 8.92
N GLY A 237 -24.60 17.20 7.73
CA GLY A 237 -23.60 18.16 7.26
C GLY A 237 -22.22 17.53 6.97
N ILE A 238 -22.18 16.22 6.67
CA ILE A 238 -20.92 15.51 6.45
C ILE A 238 -20.40 15.78 5.04
N ARG A 239 -19.09 16.06 4.92
CA ARG A 239 -18.38 16.24 3.65
C ARG A 239 -17.41 15.09 3.40
N LEU A 240 -17.14 14.82 2.13
CA LEU A 240 -16.17 13.82 1.69
C LEU A 240 -14.96 14.51 1.06
N LEU A 241 -13.80 14.25 1.63
CA LEU A 241 -12.51 14.56 1.01
C LEU A 241 -12.04 13.35 0.19
N VAL A 242 -11.90 13.54 -1.12
CA VAL A 242 -11.31 12.52 -2.02
C VAL A 242 -9.88 12.96 -2.33
N ALA A 243 -8.90 12.18 -1.91
CA ALA A 243 -7.48 12.47 -2.10
C ALA A 243 -6.78 11.31 -2.82
N GLY A 244 -6.40 11.53 -4.09
CA GLY A 244 -5.66 10.54 -4.89
C GLY A 244 -6.03 10.54 -6.36
N GLU A 245 -5.07 10.09 -7.17
CA GLU A 245 -5.09 10.14 -8.63
C GLU A 245 -6.03 9.10 -9.25
N TYR A 246 -6.73 9.49 -10.33
CA TYR A 246 -7.53 8.56 -11.13
C TYR A 246 -6.64 7.59 -11.92
N TYR A 247 -6.90 6.30 -11.73
CA TYR A 247 -6.33 5.21 -12.54
C TYR A 247 -7.39 4.54 -13.42
N ASP A 248 -8.63 4.97 -13.28
CA ASP A 248 -9.78 4.66 -14.15
C ASP A 248 -10.27 5.94 -14.82
N GLU A 249 -11.26 5.85 -15.69
CA GLU A 249 -11.82 6.98 -16.40
C GLU A 249 -12.50 7.97 -15.45
N GLU A 250 -11.94 9.16 -15.29
CA GLU A 250 -12.43 10.24 -14.42
C GLU A 250 -13.88 10.62 -14.74
N LYS A 251 -14.24 10.62 -16.05
CA LYS A 251 -15.57 10.98 -16.52
C LYS A 251 -16.68 10.17 -15.85
N THR A 252 -16.45 8.90 -15.56
CA THR A 252 -17.40 8.04 -14.85
C THR A 252 -17.80 8.59 -13.49
N TYR A 253 -16.84 9.17 -12.76
CA TYR A 253 -17.07 9.72 -11.42
C TYR A 253 -17.64 11.14 -11.47
N THR A 254 -17.19 11.98 -12.40
CA THR A 254 -17.70 13.35 -12.57
C THR A 254 -19.15 13.35 -13.05
N ASP A 255 -19.53 12.46 -13.95
CA ASP A 255 -20.93 12.31 -14.39
C ASP A 255 -21.81 11.84 -13.22
N LEU A 256 -21.33 10.88 -12.40
CA LEU A 256 -22.05 10.41 -11.22
C LEU A 256 -22.23 11.52 -10.17
N ILE A 257 -21.21 12.35 -9.91
CA ILE A 257 -21.29 13.49 -8.99
C ILE A 257 -22.36 14.48 -9.46
N ALA A 258 -22.43 14.76 -10.77
CA ALA A 258 -23.42 15.64 -11.36
C ALA A 258 -24.84 15.05 -11.24
N GLU A 259 -25.02 13.76 -11.55
CA GLU A 259 -26.28 13.01 -11.41
C GLU A 259 -26.82 13.10 -9.98
N LEU A 260 -25.95 12.83 -8.99
CA LEU A 260 -26.30 12.80 -7.57
C LEU A 260 -26.46 14.20 -6.94
N LYS A 261 -26.03 15.25 -7.63
CA LYS A 261 -26.07 16.67 -7.15
C LYS A 261 -25.40 16.85 -5.79
N ILE A 262 -24.21 16.25 -5.61
CA ILE A 262 -23.45 16.27 -4.34
C ILE A 262 -22.15 17.08 -4.40
N LYS A 263 -21.89 17.84 -5.46
CA LYS A 263 -20.65 18.58 -5.66
C LYS A 263 -20.30 19.50 -4.49
N ASP A 264 -21.29 20.11 -3.87
CA ASP A 264 -21.18 21.00 -2.70
C ASP A 264 -20.66 20.28 -1.44
N ARG A 265 -20.71 18.95 -1.41
CA ARG A 265 -20.29 18.10 -0.28
C ARG A 265 -18.94 17.44 -0.48
N LEU A 266 -18.33 17.67 -1.63
CA LEU A 266 -17.07 17.05 -2.00
C LEU A 266 -15.93 18.07 -1.97
N ILE A 267 -14.80 17.60 -1.47
CA ILE A 267 -13.50 18.25 -1.62
C ILE A 267 -12.66 17.27 -2.46
N LEU A 268 -12.34 17.68 -3.69
CA LEU A 268 -11.66 16.81 -4.64
C LEU A 268 -10.21 17.27 -4.80
N LYS A 269 -9.26 16.38 -4.46
CA LYS A 269 -7.84 16.49 -4.77
C LYS A 269 -7.42 15.22 -5.50
N THR A 270 -7.59 15.24 -6.82
CA THR A 270 -7.50 14.05 -7.68
C THR A 270 -6.19 13.95 -8.44
N ASP A 271 -5.17 14.65 -7.97
CA ASP A 271 -3.78 14.46 -8.35
C ASP A 271 -3.11 13.43 -7.43
N PHE A 272 -1.90 13.01 -7.79
CA PHE A 272 -1.07 12.24 -6.87
C PHE A 272 -0.74 13.07 -5.63
N ILE A 273 -0.90 12.46 -4.46
CA ILE A 273 -0.54 13.08 -3.18
C ILE A 273 0.92 12.73 -2.87
N PRO A 274 1.83 13.72 -2.79
CA PRO A 274 3.21 13.51 -2.36
C PRO A 274 3.29 12.87 -0.98
N ASP A 275 4.27 12.01 -0.74
CA ASP A 275 4.44 11.32 0.54
C ASP A 275 4.56 12.32 1.72
N SER A 276 5.21 13.45 1.49
CA SER A 276 5.36 14.56 2.45
C SER A 276 4.04 15.27 2.84
N GLU A 277 2.97 15.09 2.07
CA GLU A 277 1.67 15.74 2.33
C GLU A 277 0.64 14.79 2.92
N VAL A 278 0.85 13.48 2.85
CA VAL A 278 -0.12 12.44 3.26
C VAL A 278 -0.63 12.67 4.69
N GLN A 279 0.25 13.03 5.63
CA GLN A 279 -0.09 13.30 7.02
C GLN A 279 -1.23 14.32 7.17
N TYR A 280 -1.26 15.37 6.34
CA TYR A 280 -2.26 16.43 6.46
C TYR A 280 -3.65 15.96 6.07
N TYR A 281 -3.78 15.11 5.02
CA TYR A 281 -5.08 14.55 4.60
C TYR A 281 -5.66 13.62 5.66
N LEU A 282 -4.82 12.75 6.22
CA LEU A 282 -5.22 11.82 7.27
C LEU A 282 -5.61 12.60 8.54
N CYS A 283 -4.75 13.52 9.01
CA CYS A 283 -4.97 14.27 10.24
C CYS A 283 -6.13 15.27 10.15
N ALA A 284 -6.41 15.85 8.98
CA ALA A 284 -7.53 16.78 8.78
C ALA A 284 -8.91 16.10 8.83
N SER A 285 -8.97 14.80 8.62
CA SER A 285 -10.20 14.01 8.50
C SER A 285 -10.59 13.36 9.82
N ASP A 286 -11.87 13.01 9.97
CA ASP A 286 -12.41 12.36 11.15
C ASP A 286 -12.30 10.83 11.04
N ALA A 287 -12.55 10.28 9.86
CA ALA A 287 -12.43 8.84 9.58
C ALA A 287 -11.98 8.59 8.13
N VAL A 288 -11.35 7.43 7.91
CA VAL A 288 -10.97 6.94 6.58
C VAL A 288 -12.00 5.93 6.10
N ILE A 289 -12.50 6.12 4.87
CA ILE A 289 -13.48 5.21 4.26
C ILE A 289 -12.80 4.34 3.20
N GLN A 290 -12.94 3.03 3.33
CA GLN A 290 -12.48 2.05 2.35
C GLN A 290 -13.69 1.25 1.80
N PRO A 291 -14.43 1.80 0.83
CA PRO A 291 -15.69 1.23 0.34
C PRO A 291 -15.45 0.16 -0.73
N TYR A 292 -14.43 -0.66 -0.54
CA TYR A 292 -13.92 -1.55 -1.57
C TYR A 292 -14.94 -2.62 -1.97
N ARG A 293 -14.87 -3.05 -3.22
CA ARG A 293 -15.63 -4.19 -3.76
C ARG A 293 -14.86 -5.49 -3.65
N HIS A 294 -13.54 -5.39 -3.69
CA HIS A 294 -12.59 -6.49 -3.53
C HIS A 294 -11.32 -5.98 -2.87
N ALA A 295 -10.75 -6.76 -1.96
CA ALA A 295 -9.48 -6.43 -1.32
C ALA A 295 -8.73 -7.69 -0.91
N THR A 296 -7.51 -7.88 -1.40
CA THR A 296 -6.55 -8.86 -0.85
C THR A 296 -5.84 -8.28 0.37
N GLN A 297 -5.44 -7.02 0.25
CA GLN A 297 -4.87 -6.19 1.32
C GLN A 297 -5.00 -4.71 0.94
N SER A 298 -4.86 -3.82 1.91
CA SER A 298 -4.90 -2.38 1.68
C SER A 298 -3.77 -1.67 2.40
N GLY A 299 -2.93 -0.92 1.66
CA GLY A 299 -1.92 -0.04 2.24
C GLY A 299 -2.52 1.15 3.00
N VAL A 300 -3.80 1.47 2.77
CA VAL A 300 -4.49 2.54 3.50
C VAL A 300 -4.79 2.14 4.95
N THR A 301 -5.02 0.86 5.22
CA THR A 301 -5.29 0.36 6.58
C THR A 301 -4.10 0.61 7.54
N PRO A 302 -2.85 0.17 7.26
CA PRO A 302 -1.71 0.46 8.15
C PRO A 302 -1.38 1.95 8.21
N LEU A 303 -1.68 2.71 7.16
CA LEU A 303 -1.55 4.16 7.16
C LEU A 303 -2.56 4.81 8.13
N ALA A 304 -3.83 4.40 8.09
CA ALA A 304 -4.85 4.87 9.02
C ALA A 304 -4.52 4.53 10.48
N TYR A 305 -3.97 3.34 10.73
CA TYR A 305 -3.48 2.98 12.06
C TYR A 305 -2.32 3.87 12.53
N HIS A 306 -1.37 4.20 11.64
CA HIS A 306 -0.27 5.11 11.99
C HIS A 306 -0.80 6.45 12.48
N PHE A 307 -1.74 7.05 11.75
CA PHE A 307 -2.35 8.33 12.09
C PHE A 307 -3.51 8.24 13.09
N GLU A 308 -3.73 7.07 13.70
CA GLU A 308 -4.79 6.82 14.68
C GLU A 308 -6.18 7.22 14.16
N LYS A 309 -6.44 6.97 12.86
CA LYS A 309 -7.72 7.29 12.23
C LYS A 309 -8.68 6.10 12.25
N PRO A 310 -9.89 6.27 12.80
CA PRO A 310 -10.94 5.27 12.68
C PRO A 310 -11.25 4.97 11.22
N MET A 311 -11.56 3.71 10.94
CA MET A 311 -11.83 3.27 9.58
C MET A 311 -13.28 2.82 9.41
N ILE A 312 -13.88 3.16 8.28
CA ILE A 312 -15.14 2.55 7.84
C ILE A 312 -14.83 1.73 6.60
N VAL A 313 -14.93 0.41 6.72
CA VAL A 313 -14.55 -0.53 5.67
C VAL A 313 -15.74 -1.36 5.22
N THR A 314 -15.72 -1.83 3.99
CA THR A 314 -16.70 -2.82 3.54
C THR A 314 -16.28 -4.24 3.93
N ASP A 315 -17.27 -5.11 4.15
CA ASP A 315 -17.09 -6.54 4.46
C ASP A 315 -16.66 -7.31 3.21
N VAL A 316 -15.40 -7.06 2.77
CA VAL A 316 -14.81 -7.73 1.61
C VAL A 316 -13.35 -8.09 1.85
N GLY A 317 -12.96 -9.27 1.39
CA GLY A 317 -11.58 -9.77 1.46
C GLY A 317 -10.98 -9.70 2.86
N SER A 318 -9.77 -9.15 3.00
CA SER A 318 -9.07 -9.06 4.28
C SER A 318 -9.45 -7.83 5.13
N LEU A 319 -10.24 -6.87 4.64
CA LEU A 319 -10.53 -5.63 5.37
C LEU A 319 -11.14 -5.86 6.76
N PRO A 320 -12.17 -6.74 6.93
CA PRO A 320 -12.77 -6.95 8.24
C PRO A 320 -11.82 -7.61 9.27
N SER A 321 -10.78 -8.29 8.81
CA SER A 321 -9.79 -8.90 9.72
C SER A 321 -8.84 -7.87 10.32
N HIS A 322 -8.77 -6.67 9.73
CA HIS A 322 -7.93 -5.57 10.17
C HIS A 322 -8.70 -4.45 10.87
N VAL A 323 -10.04 -4.45 10.81
CA VAL A 323 -10.88 -3.42 11.43
C VAL A 323 -11.87 -4.09 12.37
N ILE A 324 -11.59 -4.00 13.67
CA ILE A 324 -12.46 -4.57 14.71
C ILE A 324 -13.69 -3.67 14.84
N HIS A 325 -14.86 -4.22 14.47
CA HIS A 325 -16.12 -3.49 14.48
C HIS A 325 -16.43 -2.85 15.84
N GLU A 326 -16.82 -1.56 15.84
CA GLU A 326 -17.05 -0.71 17.01
C GLU A 326 -15.86 -0.62 18.00
N GLN A 327 -14.64 -0.96 17.56
CA GLN A 327 -13.42 -0.71 18.32
C GLN A 327 -12.41 0.13 17.55
N THR A 328 -11.92 -0.36 16.42
CA THR A 328 -10.96 0.40 15.58
C THR A 328 -11.63 1.04 14.37
N GLY A 329 -12.92 0.81 14.20
CA GLY A 329 -13.72 1.37 13.12
C GLY A 329 -15.06 0.63 12.97
N LEU A 330 -15.67 0.76 11.81
CA LEU A 330 -16.95 0.14 11.49
C LEU A 330 -16.86 -0.69 10.21
N VAL A 331 -17.54 -1.84 10.20
CA VAL A 331 -17.64 -2.73 9.05
C VAL A 331 -19.05 -2.60 8.45
N ALA A 332 -19.15 -2.31 7.16
CA ALA A 332 -20.40 -2.13 6.43
C ALA A 332 -20.49 -3.12 5.26
N LYS A 333 -21.69 -3.42 4.80
CA LYS A 333 -21.85 -4.12 3.50
C LYS A 333 -21.38 -3.21 2.35
N PRO A 334 -20.93 -3.77 1.20
CA PRO A 334 -20.54 -2.98 0.03
C PRO A 334 -21.77 -2.42 -0.72
N GLU A 335 -22.60 -1.70 0.01
CA GLU A 335 -23.86 -1.08 -0.41
C GLU A 335 -23.93 0.37 0.06
N PRO A 336 -24.35 1.33 -0.78
CA PRO A 336 -24.40 2.75 -0.42
C PRO A 336 -25.10 3.04 0.90
N SER A 337 -26.29 2.48 1.11
CA SER A 337 -27.09 2.69 2.32
C SER A 337 -26.43 2.11 3.58
N SER A 338 -25.69 1.00 3.46
CA SER A 338 -24.95 0.42 4.58
C SER A 338 -23.73 1.26 4.95
N ILE A 339 -23.02 1.79 3.94
CA ILE A 339 -21.88 2.71 4.13
C ILE A 339 -22.38 4.01 4.79
N ALA A 340 -23.50 4.57 4.31
CA ALA A 340 -24.08 5.79 4.89
C ALA A 340 -24.45 5.60 6.37
N ARG A 341 -25.11 4.49 6.72
CA ARG A 341 -25.43 4.16 8.13
C ARG A 341 -24.18 4.03 8.99
N ALA A 342 -23.13 3.40 8.48
CA ALA A 342 -21.86 3.31 9.20
C ALA A 342 -21.19 4.69 9.41
N ILE A 343 -21.24 5.57 8.43
CA ILE A 343 -20.74 6.94 8.56
C ILE A 343 -21.53 7.68 9.65
N LEU A 344 -22.87 7.61 9.63
CA LEU A 344 -23.71 8.26 10.65
C LEU A 344 -23.40 7.68 12.04
N ARG A 345 -23.31 6.34 12.17
CA ARG A 345 -22.97 5.67 13.42
C ARG A 345 -21.61 6.09 13.96
N PHE A 346 -20.62 6.29 13.08
CA PHE A 346 -19.31 6.81 13.48
C PHE A 346 -19.42 8.19 14.15
N PHE A 347 -20.18 9.11 13.56
CA PHE A 347 -20.36 10.45 14.14
C PHE A 347 -21.25 10.46 15.40
N GLU A 348 -22.11 9.47 15.60
CA GLU A 348 -22.82 9.27 16.87
C GLU A 348 -21.88 8.85 18.01
N LEU A 349 -20.92 7.94 17.72
CA LEU A 349 -19.93 7.47 18.69
C LEU A 349 -18.85 8.50 18.96
N GLY A 350 -18.44 9.24 17.94
CA GLY A 350 -17.35 10.22 17.98
C GLY A 350 -15.95 9.57 17.78
N GLU A 351 -15.01 10.36 17.25
CA GLU A 351 -13.64 9.90 16.97
C GLU A 351 -12.93 9.39 18.23
N ASP A 352 -13.07 10.10 19.35
CA ASP A 352 -12.40 9.79 20.62
C ASP A 352 -12.77 8.41 21.18
N TYR A 353 -13.93 7.89 20.82
CA TYR A 353 -14.34 6.53 21.21
C TYR A 353 -13.38 5.47 20.65
N PHE A 354 -12.84 5.66 19.46
CA PHE A 354 -12.01 4.69 18.76
C PHE A 354 -10.52 4.80 19.10
N ILE A 355 -10.03 5.98 19.46
CA ILE A 355 -8.59 6.26 19.64
C ILE A 355 -7.89 5.30 20.60
N PRO A 356 -8.42 4.98 21.81
CA PRO A 356 -7.75 4.05 22.73
C PRO A 356 -7.56 2.66 22.13
N HIS A 357 -8.56 2.17 21.39
CA HIS A 357 -8.52 0.87 20.73
C HIS A 357 -7.52 0.85 19.55
N LEU A 358 -7.48 1.94 18.77
CA LEU A 358 -6.52 2.11 17.68
C LEU A 358 -5.07 2.10 18.20
N ARG A 359 -4.79 2.81 19.31
CA ARG A 359 -3.47 2.83 19.96
C ARG A 359 -3.03 1.47 20.47
N MET A 360 -3.95 0.66 20.95
CA MET A 360 -3.67 -0.70 21.38
C MET A 360 -3.40 -1.61 20.18
N GLU A 361 -4.27 -1.56 19.17
CA GLU A 361 -4.21 -2.46 18.01
C GLU A 361 -2.99 -2.18 17.13
N LYS A 362 -2.63 -0.89 16.91
CA LYS A 362 -1.50 -0.52 16.04
C LYS A 362 -0.15 -1.10 16.47
N LYS A 363 0.01 -1.50 17.77
CA LYS A 363 1.23 -2.14 18.26
C LYS A 363 1.57 -3.47 17.59
N LYS A 364 0.57 -4.11 16.95
CA LYS A 364 0.76 -5.36 16.20
C LYS A 364 1.43 -5.14 14.84
N TYR A 365 1.44 -3.91 14.33
CA TYR A 365 1.93 -3.53 13.00
C TYR A 365 3.40 -3.09 13.04
N SER A 366 4.29 -4.01 13.42
CA SER A 366 5.70 -3.69 13.74
C SER A 366 6.66 -4.02 12.60
N TRP A 367 7.48 -3.05 12.19
CA TRP A 367 8.62 -3.27 11.30
C TRP A 367 9.64 -4.25 11.88
N LYS A 368 9.92 -4.15 13.18
CA LYS A 368 10.80 -5.08 13.89
C LYS A 368 10.31 -6.53 13.77
N ASN A 369 9.00 -6.75 13.84
CA ASN A 369 8.42 -8.09 13.67
C ASN A 369 8.65 -8.61 12.24
N LEU A 370 8.41 -7.78 11.22
CA LEU A 370 8.67 -8.16 9.82
C LEU A 370 10.15 -8.51 9.60
N VAL A 371 11.07 -7.65 10.03
CA VAL A 371 12.52 -7.88 9.91
C VAL A 371 12.93 -9.17 10.62
N ASN A 372 12.49 -9.38 11.86
CA ASN A 372 12.78 -10.59 12.63
C ASN A 372 12.24 -11.85 11.94
N THR A 373 11.03 -11.79 11.39
CA THR A 373 10.45 -12.93 10.67
C THR A 373 11.24 -13.26 9.39
N ILE A 374 11.65 -12.24 8.62
CA ILE A 374 12.50 -12.42 7.43
C ILE A 374 13.84 -13.04 7.82
N LEU A 375 14.48 -12.55 8.89
CA LEU A 375 15.75 -13.08 9.39
C LEU A 375 15.60 -14.51 9.90
N GLY A 376 14.59 -14.81 10.70
CA GLY A 376 14.27 -16.15 11.17
C GLY A 376 14.09 -17.11 10.00
N LEU A 377 13.24 -16.77 9.05
CA LEU A 377 13.01 -17.56 7.85
C LEU A 377 14.30 -17.79 7.05
N SER A 378 15.18 -16.78 6.99
CA SER A 378 16.47 -16.92 6.31
C SER A 378 17.43 -17.89 7.02
N HIS A 379 17.35 -18.01 8.35
CA HIS A 379 18.13 -18.96 9.13
C HIS A 379 17.65 -20.40 8.95
N ASP A 380 16.34 -20.60 8.86
CA ASP A 380 15.72 -21.93 8.69
C ASP A 380 15.96 -22.54 7.29
N ILE A 381 16.31 -21.70 6.31
CA ILE A 381 16.65 -22.14 4.96
C ILE A 381 18.09 -22.72 4.99
N GLN A 382 18.19 -24.05 5.02
CA GLN A 382 19.47 -24.76 4.86
C GLN A 382 19.92 -24.70 3.39
N LYS A 383 21.13 -24.23 3.15
CA LYS A 383 21.82 -24.30 1.84
C LYS A 383 22.97 -25.25 1.87
#